data_bf995c9d60836fcc5296b758f03ead0a
#
_entry.id   bf995c9d60836fcc5296b758f03ead0a
#
_cell.length_a   1.000
_cell.length_b   1.000
_cell.length_c   1.000
_cell.angle_alpha   90.00
_cell.angle_beta   90.00
_cell.angle_gamma   90.00
#
_symmetry.space_group_name_H-M   'P 1'
#
loop_
_entity.id
_entity.type
_entity.pdbx_description
1 polymer ?
#
loop_
_entity_poly.entity_id
_entity_poly.type
_entity_poly.pdbx_seq_one_letter_code
_entity_poly.pdbx_strand_id
1 'polypeptide(L)'
;LGDMNFLGMQGNNGPIWALIALDCGDYELPDDANYIREMLVQSVLNMQLEDGGWAIAGDTADADMTGMALQSLAKYYLHEGETAAYAVDVNPAVDAALDLLSQMQFDDGSYGTFDGSGNIVPTSESISQVVTALCALGIDPETDERFIKNGCSAIDALMDYYVEGGGFRHLLDHDRDGMATEQGFYALVAYYRLLNGQTSLYDMTDVKLEGVKAEEPVDDTDKSDDTADTEVEDTSSG
;
A
#
# COMPACT_ATOMS: atom_id res chain seq x y z
N LEU A 1 1.50 2.86 16.61
CA LEU A 1 2.14 1.54 16.38
C LEU A 1 2.43 0.77 17.70
N GLY A 2 1.63 0.93 18.72
CA GLY A 2 1.90 0.31 20.03
C GLY A 2 1.27 -1.05 20.29
N ASP A 3 0.39 -1.55 19.42
CA ASP A 3 -0.36 -2.79 19.67
C ASP A 3 -0.60 -3.57 18.37
N MET A 4 0.03 -4.77 18.23
CA MET A 4 -0.19 -5.68 17.08
C MET A 4 -1.62 -6.18 17.00
N ASN A 5 -2.30 -6.29 18.13
CA ASN A 5 -3.71 -6.64 18.08
C ASN A 5 -4.49 -5.58 17.29
N PHE A 6 -4.09 -4.32 17.39
CA PHE A 6 -4.68 -3.23 16.63
C PHE A 6 -4.33 -3.31 15.13
N LEU A 7 -3.07 -3.57 14.79
CA LEU A 7 -2.65 -3.77 13.40
C LEU A 7 -3.33 -5.01 12.78
N GLY A 8 -3.43 -6.10 13.54
CA GLY A 8 -4.09 -7.34 13.11
C GLY A 8 -5.61 -7.24 12.91
N MET A 9 -6.27 -6.21 13.45
CA MET A 9 -7.72 -5.99 13.25
C MET A 9 -8.09 -5.68 11.80
N GLN A 10 -7.16 -5.21 11.00
CA GLN A 10 -7.33 -4.91 9.58
C GLN A 10 -6.88 -6.07 8.66
N GLY A 11 -6.63 -7.26 9.22
CA GLY A 11 -6.07 -8.38 8.47
C GLY A 11 -4.72 -8.01 7.85
N ASN A 12 -4.50 -8.44 6.61
CA ASN A 12 -3.25 -8.19 5.87
C ASN A 12 -2.96 -6.71 5.63
N ASN A 13 -3.97 -5.85 5.59
CA ASN A 13 -3.80 -4.40 5.42
C ASN A 13 -2.98 -3.77 6.55
N GLY A 14 -3.11 -4.25 7.78
CA GLY A 14 -2.42 -3.66 8.92
C GLY A 14 -0.91 -3.59 8.75
N PRO A 15 -0.18 -4.72 8.65
CA PRO A 15 1.27 -4.72 8.49
C PRO A 15 1.73 -4.11 7.16
N ILE A 16 0.99 -4.29 6.06
CA ILE A 16 1.29 -3.69 4.75
C ILE A 16 1.36 -2.17 4.86
N TRP A 17 0.29 -1.53 5.32
CA TRP A 17 0.23 -0.08 5.41
C TRP A 17 1.10 0.50 6.53
N ALA A 18 1.32 -0.25 7.62
CA ALA A 18 2.28 0.14 8.64
C ALA A 18 3.72 0.20 8.09
N LEU A 19 4.10 -0.77 7.26
CA LEU A 19 5.41 -0.81 6.63
C LEU A 19 5.59 0.34 5.64
N ILE A 20 4.62 0.55 4.75
CA ILE A 20 4.61 1.69 3.82
C ILE A 20 4.73 3.02 4.58
N ALA A 21 3.95 3.21 5.65
CA ALA A 21 3.98 4.44 6.44
C ALA A 21 5.32 4.69 7.14
N LEU A 22 6.00 3.64 7.63
CA LEU A 22 7.33 3.77 8.21
C LEU A 22 8.41 4.10 7.18
N ASP A 23 8.24 3.61 5.97
CA ASP A 23 9.23 3.71 4.91
C ASP A 23 9.09 4.98 4.05
N CYS A 24 7.91 5.60 4.04
CA CYS A 24 7.63 6.75 3.17
C CYS A 24 8.52 7.98 3.44
N GLY A 25 9.01 8.16 4.65
CA GLY A 25 9.93 9.22 5.05
C GLY A 25 11.18 8.68 5.75
N ASP A 26 11.44 7.38 5.63
CA ASP A 26 12.56 6.69 6.28
C ASP A 26 12.61 6.93 7.80
N TYR A 27 11.44 6.89 8.43
CA TYR A 27 11.28 7.24 9.84
C TYR A 27 12.08 6.31 10.75
N GLU A 28 12.83 6.90 11.68
CA GLU A 28 13.48 6.17 12.76
C GLU A 28 12.43 5.66 13.76
N LEU A 29 12.65 4.46 14.25
CA LEU A 29 11.82 3.89 15.31
C LEU A 29 12.47 4.15 16.67
N PRO A 30 11.68 4.46 17.73
CA PRO A 30 12.20 4.52 19.09
C PRO A 30 12.82 3.17 19.51
N ASP A 31 13.84 3.22 20.39
CA ASP A 31 14.55 2.02 20.88
C ASP A 31 13.61 1.04 21.60
N ASP A 32 12.51 1.54 22.16
CA ASP A 32 11.48 0.75 22.85
C ASP A 32 10.26 0.43 21.97
N ALA A 33 10.36 0.62 20.66
CA ALA A 33 9.28 0.28 19.75
C ALA A 33 8.95 -1.21 19.82
N ASN A 34 7.66 -1.54 20.01
CA ASN A 34 7.19 -2.92 20.01
C ASN A 34 7.24 -3.57 18.63
N TYR A 35 7.42 -2.77 17.59
CA TYR A 35 7.47 -3.21 16.18
C TYR A 35 8.62 -2.55 15.48
N ILE A 36 9.40 -3.39 14.85
CA ILE A 36 10.47 -3.01 13.94
C ILE A 36 10.10 -3.45 12.52
N ARG A 37 10.70 -2.83 11.53
CA ARG A 37 10.47 -3.14 10.11
C ARG A 37 10.58 -4.63 9.79
N GLU A 38 11.58 -5.31 10.39
CA GLU A 38 11.78 -6.76 10.23
C GLU A 38 10.53 -7.56 10.58
N MET A 39 9.88 -7.24 11.70
CA MET A 39 8.65 -7.95 12.12
C MET A 39 7.49 -7.68 11.17
N LEU A 40 7.38 -6.47 10.61
CA LEU A 40 6.35 -6.13 9.63
C LEU A 40 6.60 -6.84 8.31
N VAL A 41 7.84 -6.83 7.80
CA VAL A 41 8.23 -7.60 6.60
C VAL A 41 7.90 -9.07 6.79
N GLN A 42 8.34 -9.67 7.91
CA GLN A 42 8.06 -11.07 8.20
C GLN A 42 6.56 -11.34 8.33
N SER A 43 5.79 -10.41 8.88
CA SER A 43 4.33 -10.53 8.95
C SER A 43 3.69 -10.55 7.55
N VAL A 44 4.13 -9.68 6.64
CA VAL A 44 3.65 -9.69 5.26
C VAL A 44 4.02 -11.00 4.55
N LEU A 45 5.27 -11.46 4.70
CA LEU A 45 5.74 -12.73 4.10
C LEU A 45 4.96 -13.94 4.62
N ASN A 46 4.68 -14.00 5.93
CA ASN A 46 3.94 -15.10 6.55
C ASN A 46 2.47 -15.19 6.10
N MET A 47 1.94 -14.13 5.51
CA MET A 47 0.57 -14.07 4.99
C MET A 47 0.49 -14.39 3.49
N GLN A 48 1.63 -14.65 2.83
CA GLN A 48 1.64 -15.11 1.45
C GLN A 48 0.97 -16.49 1.35
N LEU A 49 0.08 -16.63 0.38
CA LEU A 49 -0.66 -17.86 0.12
C LEU A 49 0.16 -18.84 -0.72
N GLU A 50 -0.29 -20.10 -0.78
CA GLU A 50 0.38 -21.17 -1.54
C GLU A 50 0.44 -20.88 -3.05
N ASP A 51 -0.48 -20.07 -3.58
CA ASP A 51 -0.50 -19.63 -4.98
C ASP A 51 0.52 -18.52 -5.28
N GLY A 52 1.18 -17.97 -4.27
CA GLY A 52 2.24 -16.96 -4.39
C GLY A 52 1.76 -15.52 -4.19
N GLY A 53 0.47 -15.27 -3.96
CA GLY A 53 -0.07 -13.93 -3.73
C GLY A 53 -0.63 -13.72 -2.33
N TRP A 54 -1.44 -12.68 -2.18
CA TRP A 54 -2.11 -12.30 -0.92
C TRP A 54 -3.59 -12.09 -1.16
N ALA A 55 -4.38 -12.28 -0.09
CA ALA A 55 -5.82 -12.00 -0.07
C ALA A 55 -6.20 -11.29 1.22
N ILE A 56 -7.31 -10.57 1.21
CA ILE A 56 -7.88 -9.99 2.43
C ILE A 56 -8.41 -11.07 3.38
N ALA A 57 -8.92 -12.16 2.83
CA ALA A 57 -9.43 -13.34 3.53
C ALA A 57 -9.49 -14.54 2.58
N GLY A 58 -9.44 -15.75 3.16
CA GLY A 58 -9.49 -16.99 2.38
C GLY A 58 -8.10 -17.51 1.99
N ASP A 59 -8.06 -18.37 1.01
CA ASP A 59 -6.89 -19.15 0.57
C ASP A 59 -6.57 -18.94 -0.92
N THR A 60 -7.21 -17.98 -1.57
CA THR A 60 -7.00 -17.63 -2.97
C THR A 60 -6.63 -16.15 -3.07
N ALA A 61 -5.50 -15.87 -3.69
CA ALA A 61 -5.00 -14.53 -3.84
C ALA A 61 -5.89 -13.68 -4.77
N ASP A 62 -5.91 -12.38 -4.52
CA ASP A 62 -6.49 -11.38 -5.40
C ASP A 62 -5.45 -10.35 -5.84
N ALA A 63 -5.72 -9.67 -6.95
CA ALA A 63 -4.79 -8.72 -7.54
C ALA A 63 -4.57 -7.48 -6.65
N ASP A 64 -5.61 -7.04 -5.92
CA ASP A 64 -5.54 -5.85 -5.05
C ASP A 64 -4.58 -6.08 -3.88
N MET A 65 -4.82 -7.15 -3.12
CA MET A 65 -3.99 -7.47 -1.95
C MET A 65 -2.57 -7.85 -2.34
N THR A 66 -2.42 -8.58 -3.45
CA THR A 66 -1.09 -8.92 -3.99
C THR A 66 -0.34 -7.65 -4.39
N GLY A 67 -1.00 -6.73 -5.10
CA GLY A 67 -0.43 -5.43 -5.44
C GLY A 67 -0.03 -4.61 -4.21
N MET A 68 -0.89 -4.52 -3.20
CA MET A 68 -0.58 -3.78 -1.96
C MET A 68 0.59 -4.42 -1.18
N ALA A 69 0.66 -5.75 -1.09
CA ALA A 69 1.78 -6.44 -0.45
C ALA A 69 3.10 -6.16 -1.18
N LEU A 70 3.11 -6.23 -2.50
CA LEU A 70 4.27 -5.91 -3.32
C LEU A 70 4.74 -4.47 -3.14
N GLN A 71 3.81 -3.49 -3.04
CA GLN A 71 4.16 -2.10 -2.74
C GLN A 71 4.91 -1.97 -1.40
N SER A 72 4.49 -2.69 -0.37
CA SER A 72 5.14 -2.67 0.94
C SER A 72 6.49 -3.38 0.95
N LEU A 73 6.69 -4.38 0.11
CA LEU A 73 7.92 -5.16 0.02
C LEU A 73 8.94 -4.58 -0.97
N ALA A 74 8.54 -3.62 -1.81
CA ALA A 74 9.37 -3.10 -2.90
C ALA A 74 10.74 -2.58 -2.43
N LYS A 75 10.78 -1.88 -1.29
CA LYS A 75 12.04 -1.38 -0.70
C LYS A 75 13.00 -2.48 -0.28
N TYR A 76 12.50 -3.69 -0.03
CA TYR A 76 13.25 -4.86 0.45
C TYR A 76 13.54 -5.86 -0.67
N TYR A 77 12.99 -5.64 -1.85
CA TYR A 77 13.27 -6.42 -3.04
C TYR A 77 14.59 -5.95 -3.65
N LEU A 78 15.60 -6.78 -3.59
CA LEU A 78 16.95 -6.44 -3.99
C LEU A 78 17.26 -6.97 -5.37
N HIS A 79 17.95 -6.14 -6.14
CA HIS A 79 18.58 -6.54 -7.39
C HIS A 79 19.84 -7.36 -7.13
N GLU A 80 20.33 -8.07 -8.17
CA GLU A 80 21.51 -8.93 -8.09
C GLU A 80 22.74 -8.15 -7.59
N GLY A 81 23.40 -8.68 -6.56
CA GLY A 81 24.60 -8.09 -5.97
C GLY A 81 24.38 -7.19 -4.76
N GLU A 82 23.15 -6.87 -4.40
CA GLU A 82 22.85 -6.15 -3.16
C GLU A 82 22.70 -7.13 -1.98
N THR A 83 23.15 -6.70 -0.80
CA THR A 83 22.99 -7.47 0.44
C THR A 83 22.12 -6.72 1.41
N ALA A 84 20.93 -7.22 1.68
CA ALA A 84 20.12 -6.78 2.79
C ALA A 84 19.72 -7.96 3.67
N ALA A 85 19.37 -7.66 4.91
CA ALA A 85 19.03 -8.67 5.91
C ALA A 85 17.84 -9.56 5.50
N TYR A 86 16.98 -9.06 4.60
CA TYR A 86 15.73 -9.71 4.21
C TYR A 86 15.74 -10.33 2.80
N ALA A 87 16.81 -10.13 2.00
CA ALA A 87 16.86 -10.53 0.59
C ALA A 87 16.52 -12.00 0.35
N VAL A 88 16.91 -12.88 1.27
CA VAL A 88 16.70 -14.33 1.12
C VAL A 88 15.22 -14.71 1.13
N ASP A 89 14.40 -14.00 1.91
CA ASP A 89 12.99 -14.32 2.07
C ASP A 89 12.09 -13.45 1.18
N VAL A 90 12.45 -12.19 0.94
CA VAL A 90 11.63 -11.24 0.17
C VAL A 90 11.67 -11.52 -1.32
N ASN A 91 12.84 -11.75 -1.90
CA ASN A 91 12.96 -11.92 -3.35
C ASN A 91 12.15 -13.09 -3.89
N PRO A 92 12.22 -14.31 -3.33
CA PRO A 92 11.40 -15.41 -3.82
C PRO A 92 9.89 -15.15 -3.69
N ALA A 93 9.47 -14.44 -2.63
CA ALA A 93 8.07 -14.11 -2.41
C ALA A 93 7.56 -13.09 -3.45
N VAL A 94 8.36 -12.06 -3.74
CA VAL A 94 8.04 -11.06 -4.76
C VAL A 94 8.04 -11.68 -6.16
N ASP A 95 9.02 -12.53 -6.48
CA ASP A 95 9.09 -13.20 -7.78
C ASP A 95 7.86 -14.09 -8.01
N ALA A 96 7.46 -14.88 -7.01
CA ALA A 96 6.25 -15.71 -7.10
C ALA A 96 4.98 -14.86 -7.32
N ALA A 97 4.88 -13.72 -6.64
CA ALA A 97 3.74 -12.82 -6.80
C ALA A 97 3.71 -12.12 -8.17
N LEU A 98 4.86 -11.76 -8.71
CA LEU A 98 4.95 -11.20 -10.08
C LEU A 98 4.53 -12.24 -11.13
N ASP A 99 4.94 -13.49 -10.97
CA ASP A 99 4.51 -14.59 -11.83
C ASP A 99 2.99 -14.81 -11.74
N LEU A 100 2.44 -14.76 -10.54
CA LEU A 100 0.99 -14.87 -10.32
C LEU A 100 0.24 -13.70 -10.97
N LEU A 101 0.66 -12.46 -10.74
CA LEU A 101 0.02 -11.28 -11.34
C LEU A 101 0.06 -11.33 -12.87
N SER A 102 1.17 -11.81 -13.46
CA SER A 102 1.23 -12.02 -14.91
C SER A 102 0.19 -13.04 -15.40
N GLN A 103 -0.12 -14.07 -14.60
CA GLN A 103 -1.14 -15.07 -14.94
C GLN A 103 -2.57 -14.56 -14.69
N MET A 104 -2.77 -13.69 -13.70
CA MET A 104 -4.08 -13.11 -13.37
C MET A 104 -4.53 -12.04 -14.36
N GLN A 105 -3.62 -11.48 -15.14
CA GLN A 105 -3.92 -10.43 -16.12
C GLN A 105 -4.84 -10.95 -17.24
N PHE A 106 -5.95 -10.25 -17.47
CA PHE A 106 -6.88 -10.56 -18.54
C PHE A 106 -6.28 -10.21 -19.92
N ASP A 107 -6.93 -10.75 -20.96
CA ASP A 107 -6.53 -10.56 -22.35
C ASP A 107 -6.53 -9.10 -22.83
N ASP A 108 -7.30 -8.24 -22.17
CA ASP A 108 -7.39 -6.78 -22.41
C ASP A 108 -6.41 -5.97 -21.55
N GLY A 109 -5.54 -6.63 -20.81
CA GLY A 109 -4.55 -5.98 -19.92
C GLY A 109 -5.09 -5.65 -18.53
N SER A 110 -6.39 -5.86 -18.27
CA SER A 110 -7.03 -5.53 -16.99
C SER A 110 -6.73 -6.54 -15.88
N TYR A 111 -7.10 -6.16 -14.65
CA TYR A 111 -7.12 -7.01 -13.46
C TYR A 111 -8.45 -6.86 -12.75
N GLY A 112 -8.83 -7.86 -11.97
CA GLY A 112 -10.11 -7.84 -11.29
C GLY A 112 -10.06 -8.41 -9.88
N THR A 113 -11.15 -8.18 -9.17
CA THR A 113 -11.40 -8.70 -7.83
C THR A 113 -12.64 -9.59 -7.81
N PHE A 114 -12.82 -10.34 -6.72
CA PHE A 114 -14.01 -11.17 -6.53
C PHE A 114 -15.25 -10.33 -6.29
N ASP A 115 -16.31 -10.55 -7.05
CA ASP A 115 -17.63 -10.02 -6.77
C ASP A 115 -18.33 -10.79 -5.62
N GLY A 116 -19.49 -10.30 -5.15
CA GLY A 116 -20.25 -10.97 -4.11
C GLY A 116 -20.79 -12.37 -4.48
N SER A 117 -20.61 -12.80 -5.73
CA SER A 117 -21.03 -14.12 -6.25
C SER A 117 -19.84 -15.06 -6.49
N GLY A 118 -18.62 -14.59 -6.25
CA GLY A 118 -17.38 -15.34 -6.42
C GLY A 118 -16.83 -15.35 -7.85
N ASN A 119 -17.32 -14.48 -8.73
CA ASN A 119 -16.70 -14.28 -10.04
C ASN A 119 -15.62 -13.19 -9.93
N ILE A 120 -14.58 -13.30 -10.75
CA ILE A 120 -13.59 -12.23 -10.88
C ILE A 120 -14.10 -11.22 -11.91
N VAL A 121 -14.23 -9.97 -11.48
CA VAL A 121 -14.73 -8.86 -12.31
C VAL A 121 -13.64 -7.80 -12.43
N PRO A 122 -13.26 -7.37 -13.64
CA PRO A 122 -12.29 -6.32 -13.83
C PRO A 122 -12.76 -5.00 -13.21
N THR A 123 -11.83 -4.35 -12.44
CA THR A 123 -12.07 -3.06 -11.79
C THR A 123 -10.88 -2.13 -11.99
N SER A 124 -11.13 -0.84 -12.03
CA SER A 124 -10.04 0.14 -12.12
C SER A 124 -9.13 0.14 -10.91
N GLU A 125 -9.68 -0.20 -9.74
CA GLU A 125 -8.92 -0.29 -8.49
C GLU A 125 -7.91 -1.44 -8.53
N SER A 126 -8.34 -2.65 -8.98
CA SER A 126 -7.43 -3.79 -9.14
C SER A 126 -6.29 -3.48 -10.11
N ILE A 127 -6.61 -2.84 -11.25
CA ILE A 127 -5.60 -2.41 -12.21
C ILE A 127 -4.64 -1.39 -11.55
N SER A 128 -5.17 -0.42 -10.80
CA SER A 128 -4.40 0.63 -10.15
C SER A 128 -3.43 0.09 -9.10
N GLN A 129 -3.85 -0.91 -8.30
CA GLN A 129 -2.98 -1.55 -7.31
C GLN A 129 -1.82 -2.27 -7.98
N VAL A 130 -2.07 -2.99 -9.08
CA VAL A 130 -1.01 -3.69 -9.82
C VAL A 130 -0.06 -2.70 -10.49
N VAL A 131 -0.56 -1.67 -11.17
CA VAL A 131 0.28 -0.61 -11.78
C VAL A 131 1.18 0.02 -10.73
N THR A 132 0.63 0.38 -9.56
CA THR A 132 1.42 1.00 -8.48
C THR A 132 2.50 0.04 -7.96
N ALA A 133 2.18 -1.24 -7.82
CA ALA A 133 3.13 -2.27 -7.39
C ALA A 133 4.28 -2.45 -8.39
N LEU A 134 3.97 -2.58 -9.67
CA LEU A 134 4.99 -2.71 -10.71
C LEU A 134 5.92 -1.48 -10.72
N CYS A 135 5.35 -0.28 -10.66
CA CYS A 135 6.11 0.96 -10.59
C CYS A 135 7.01 1.02 -9.34
N ALA A 136 6.52 0.58 -8.17
CA ALA A 136 7.31 0.54 -6.95
C ALA A 136 8.51 -0.41 -7.05
N LEU A 137 8.37 -1.50 -7.80
CA LEU A 137 9.43 -2.46 -8.09
C LEU A 137 10.34 -2.05 -9.28
N GLY A 138 10.13 -0.87 -9.86
CA GLY A 138 10.90 -0.40 -11.03
C GLY A 138 10.55 -1.11 -12.34
N ILE A 139 9.41 -1.79 -12.41
CA ILE A 139 8.93 -2.51 -13.58
C ILE A 139 7.98 -1.60 -14.35
N ASP A 140 8.26 -1.40 -15.63
CA ASP A 140 7.41 -0.59 -16.50
C ASP A 140 6.17 -1.39 -16.97
N PRO A 141 4.95 -1.02 -16.56
CA PRO A 141 3.74 -1.75 -16.89
C PRO A 141 3.34 -1.68 -18.38
N GLU A 142 3.92 -0.77 -19.18
CA GLU A 142 3.66 -0.67 -20.63
C GLU A 142 4.67 -1.40 -21.50
N THR A 143 5.83 -1.79 -20.95
CA THR A 143 6.90 -2.35 -21.78
C THR A 143 7.41 -3.71 -21.30
N ASP A 144 7.16 -4.12 -20.07
CA ASP A 144 7.55 -5.45 -19.58
C ASP A 144 6.63 -6.51 -20.19
N GLU A 145 7.21 -7.42 -21.00
CA GLU A 145 6.48 -8.44 -21.77
C GLU A 145 5.60 -9.36 -20.89
N ARG A 146 5.93 -9.52 -19.60
CA ARG A 146 5.16 -10.33 -18.67
C ARG A 146 3.75 -9.74 -18.45
N PHE A 147 3.62 -8.42 -18.55
CA PHE A 147 2.41 -7.65 -18.25
C PHE A 147 1.75 -7.05 -19.49
N ILE A 148 2.08 -7.56 -20.67
CA ILE A 148 1.40 -7.23 -21.92
C ILE A 148 0.60 -8.44 -22.41
N LYS A 149 -0.71 -8.30 -22.53
CA LYS A 149 -1.62 -9.34 -23.03
C LYS A 149 -2.29 -8.89 -24.32
N ASN A 150 -2.13 -9.67 -25.38
CA ASN A 150 -2.66 -9.34 -26.72
C ASN A 150 -2.31 -7.92 -27.23
N GLY A 151 -1.19 -7.37 -26.74
CA GLY A 151 -0.76 -6.01 -27.09
C GLY A 151 -1.37 -4.93 -26.20
N CYS A 152 -2.12 -5.27 -25.16
CA CYS A 152 -2.69 -4.35 -24.18
C CYS A 152 -1.88 -4.41 -22.88
N SER A 153 -1.54 -3.24 -22.34
CA SER A 153 -0.90 -3.05 -21.04
C SER A 153 -1.94 -2.81 -19.94
N ALA A 154 -1.49 -2.85 -18.67
CA ALA A 154 -2.34 -2.44 -17.56
C ALA A 154 -2.68 -0.94 -17.61
N ILE A 155 -1.82 -0.10 -18.21
CA ILE A 155 -2.10 1.33 -18.41
C ILE A 155 -3.19 1.51 -19.47
N ASP A 156 -3.13 0.79 -20.61
CA ASP A 156 -4.19 0.82 -21.61
C ASP A 156 -5.53 0.46 -20.98
N ALA A 157 -5.57 -0.66 -20.23
CA ALA A 157 -6.77 -1.11 -19.55
C ALA A 157 -7.29 -0.08 -18.53
N LEU A 158 -6.42 0.55 -17.73
CA LEU A 158 -6.81 1.59 -16.78
C LEU A 158 -7.47 2.79 -17.49
N MET A 159 -6.93 3.19 -18.64
CA MET A 159 -7.44 4.33 -19.38
C MET A 159 -8.85 4.12 -19.96
N ASP A 160 -9.29 2.88 -20.16
CA ASP A 160 -10.69 2.57 -20.54
C ASP A 160 -11.70 2.93 -19.44
N TYR A 161 -11.26 2.99 -18.19
CA TYR A 161 -12.08 3.42 -17.04
C TYR A 161 -12.11 4.95 -16.85
N TYR A 162 -11.31 5.70 -17.59
CA TYR A 162 -11.31 7.15 -17.51
C TYR A 162 -12.63 7.75 -17.98
N VAL A 163 -13.14 8.72 -17.23
CA VAL A 163 -14.38 9.45 -17.54
C VAL A 163 -14.03 10.82 -18.10
N GLU A 164 -14.56 11.17 -19.28
CA GLU A 164 -14.37 12.50 -19.86
C GLU A 164 -14.81 13.59 -18.87
N GLY A 165 -13.96 14.57 -18.67
CA GLY A 165 -14.15 15.62 -17.66
C GLY A 165 -13.47 15.34 -16.32
N GLY A 166 -12.81 14.20 -16.19
CA GLY A 166 -11.93 13.84 -15.07
C GLY A 166 -12.48 12.77 -14.16
N GLY A 167 -11.58 11.88 -13.72
CA GLY A 167 -11.83 10.78 -12.79
C GLY A 167 -11.99 9.43 -13.47
N PHE A 168 -12.19 8.41 -12.65
CA PHE A 168 -12.33 7.02 -13.07
C PHE A 168 -13.64 6.44 -12.54
N ARG A 169 -14.08 5.37 -13.18
CA ARG A 169 -15.24 4.56 -12.77
C ARG A 169 -14.76 3.25 -12.17
N HIS A 170 -15.54 2.67 -11.28
CA HIS A 170 -15.26 1.36 -10.70
C HIS A 170 -15.37 0.23 -11.74
N LEU A 171 -16.49 0.17 -12.45
CA LEU A 171 -16.75 -0.75 -13.56
C LEU A 171 -17.01 0.04 -14.85
N LEU A 172 -16.76 -0.57 -16.00
CA LEU A 172 -16.87 0.10 -17.30
C LEU A 172 -18.26 0.67 -17.62
N ASP A 173 -19.32 0.09 -17.05
CA ASP A 173 -20.71 0.51 -17.21
C ASP A 173 -21.23 1.42 -16.07
N HIS A 174 -20.35 1.78 -15.11
CA HIS A 174 -20.69 2.66 -13.99
C HIS A 174 -20.35 4.13 -14.28
N ASP A 175 -20.96 5.02 -13.49
CA ASP A 175 -20.56 6.41 -13.42
C ASP A 175 -19.22 6.58 -12.70
N ARG A 176 -18.67 7.80 -12.73
CA ARG A 176 -17.46 8.16 -12.00
C ARG A 176 -17.60 7.85 -10.51
N ASP A 177 -16.60 7.22 -9.95
CA ASP A 177 -16.50 6.84 -8.55
C ASP A 177 -15.35 7.56 -7.84
N GLY A 178 -15.51 7.85 -6.55
CA GLY A 178 -14.50 8.59 -5.78
C GLY A 178 -13.25 7.76 -5.48
N MET A 179 -13.40 6.50 -5.08
CA MET A 179 -12.29 5.60 -4.79
C MET A 179 -11.55 5.22 -6.07
N ALA A 180 -12.30 4.84 -7.12
CA ALA A 180 -11.73 4.57 -8.44
C ALA A 180 -10.93 5.77 -8.97
N THR A 181 -11.43 6.99 -8.75
CA THR A 181 -10.74 8.21 -9.17
C THR A 181 -9.44 8.42 -8.38
N GLU A 182 -9.46 8.28 -7.06
CA GLU A 182 -8.26 8.39 -6.25
C GLU A 182 -7.21 7.36 -6.69
N GLN A 183 -7.61 6.09 -6.78
CA GLN A 183 -6.69 5.00 -7.10
C GLN A 183 -6.15 5.09 -8.53
N GLY A 184 -7.00 5.41 -9.51
CA GLY A 184 -6.55 5.61 -10.87
C GLY A 184 -5.54 6.76 -11.00
N PHE A 185 -5.77 7.87 -10.30
CA PHE A 185 -4.81 8.97 -10.33
C PHE A 185 -3.49 8.65 -9.63
N TYR A 186 -3.49 8.01 -8.47
CA TYR A 186 -2.22 7.69 -7.83
C TYR A 186 -1.42 6.64 -8.63
N ALA A 187 -2.10 5.70 -9.31
CA ALA A 187 -1.43 4.75 -10.22
C ALA A 187 -0.76 5.48 -11.38
N LEU A 188 -1.43 6.45 -12.00
CA LEU A 188 -0.82 7.28 -13.04
C LEU A 188 0.32 8.16 -12.50
N VAL A 189 0.25 8.63 -11.26
CA VAL A 189 1.35 9.34 -10.60
C VAL A 189 2.52 8.40 -10.36
N ALA A 190 2.29 7.18 -9.90
CA ALA A 190 3.34 6.17 -9.74
C ALA A 190 4.05 5.90 -11.07
N TYR A 191 3.28 5.73 -12.14
CA TYR A 191 3.81 5.52 -13.48
C TYR A 191 4.60 6.73 -14.00
N TYR A 192 4.06 7.95 -13.85
CA TYR A 192 4.77 9.17 -14.19
C TYR A 192 6.10 9.30 -13.45
N ARG A 193 6.14 8.99 -12.15
CA ARG A 193 7.36 9.02 -11.34
C ARG A 193 8.39 8.01 -11.82
N LEU A 194 7.96 6.78 -12.14
CA LEU A 194 8.82 5.75 -12.73
C LEU A 194 9.48 6.25 -14.04
N LEU A 195 8.68 6.76 -14.96
CA LEU A 195 9.18 7.25 -16.27
C LEU A 195 10.15 8.42 -16.14
N ASN A 196 10.06 9.21 -15.06
CA ASN A 196 10.95 10.34 -14.81
C ASN A 196 12.13 10.01 -13.87
N GLY A 197 12.31 8.74 -13.50
CA GLY A 197 13.39 8.31 -12.61
C GLY A 197 13.31 8.92 -11.21
N GLN A 198 12.11 9.20 -10.74
CA GLN A 198 11.82 9.69 -9.40
C GLN A 198 11.66 8.51 -8.42
N THR A 199 11.63 8.80 -7.12
CA THR A 199 11.31 7.79 -6.09
C THR A 199 9.90 7.23 -6.28
N SER A 200 9.63 6.04 -5.73
CA SER A 200 8.30 5.42 -5.83
C SER A 200 7.20 6.28 -5.20
N LEU A 201 5.92 5.99 -5.49
CA LEU A 201 4.78 6.81 -5.09
C LEU A 201 4.79 7.18 -3.60
N TYR A 202 5.08 6.22 -2.73
CA TYR A 202 5.05 6.41 -1.28
C TYR A 202 6.40 6.81 -0.67
N ASP A 203 7.48 6.83 -1.46
CA ASP A 203 8.78 7.35 -1.02
C ASP A 203 8.81 8.87 -1.23
N MET A 204 8.64 9.61 -0.15
CA MET A 204 8.56 11.07 -0.14
C MET A 204 9.91 11.75 0.12
N THR A 205 11.03 11.00 0.06
CA THR A 205 12.36 11.52 0.39
C THR A 205 12.86 12.56 -0.62
N ASP A 206 12.37 12.53 -1.86
CA ASP A 206 12.70 13.51 -2.91
C ASP A 206 11.81 14.77 -2.87
N VAL A 207 10.74 14.79 -2.04
CA VAL A 207 9.80 15.90 -1.98
C VAL A 207 10.32 16.99 -1.03
N LYS A 208 10.48 18.20 -1.56
CA LYS A 208 10.78 19.38 -0.76
C LYS A 208 9.49 20.15 -0.50
N LEU A 209 9.05 20.17 0.75
CA LEU A 209 7.91 20.96 1.19
C LEU A 209 8.39 22.42 1.39
N GLU A 210 8.21 23.28 0.38
CA GLU A 210 8.50 24.70 0.52
C GLU A 210 7.46 25.36 1.46
N GLY A 211 7.95 26.00 2.52
CA GLY A 211 7.15 26.82 3.43
C GLY A 211 6.53 26.11 4.63
N VAL A 212 6.70 24.83 4.82
CA VAL A 212 6.35 24.15 6.07
C VAL A 212 7.52 24.29 7.02
N LYS A 213 7.39 25.18 8.02
CA LYS A 213 8.29 25.14 9.18
C LYS A 213 8.01 23.83 9.91
N ALA A 214 9.04 23.01 10.13
CA ALA A 214 8.94 21.92 11.07
C ALA A 214 8.40 22.50 12.39
N GLU A 215 7.25 22.03 12.86
CA GLU A 215 6.81 22.35 14.21
C GLU A 215 7.85 21.74 15.15
N GLU A 216 8.48 22.61 15.95
CA GLU A 216 9.37 22.13 17.00
C GLU A 216 8.57 21.19 17.91
N PRO A 217 9.15 20.07 18.35
CA PRO A 217 8.46 19.16 19.26
C PRO A 217 7.97 19.96 20.47
N VAL A 218 6.67 19.91 20.74
CA VAL A 218 6.05 20.54 21.90
C VAL A 218 6.67 19.88 23.13
N ASP A 219 7.46 20.62 23.88
CA ASP A 219 8.02 20.19 25.16
C ASP A 219 6.88 20.06 26.18
N ASP A 220 6.44 18.82 26.39
CA ASP A 220 5.30 18.46 27.24
C ASP A 220 5.67 18.48 28.75
N THR A 221 6.66 19.29 29.15
CA THR A 221 7.15 19.37 30.54
C THR A 221 6.39 20.35 31.42
N ASP A 222 5.34 21.02 30.93
CA ASP A 222 4.55 21.96 31.74
C ASP A 222 3.17 21.39 32.16
N LYS A 223 3.18 20.21 32.81
CA LYS A 223 2.07 19.78 33.66
C LYS A 223 2.25 20.38 35.05
N SER A 224 1.88 21.64 35.20
CA SER A 224 1.70 22.25 36.51
C SER A 224 0.55 21.53 37.25
N ASP A 225 0.92 20.96 38.37
CA ASP A 225 0.15 20.39 39.44
C ASP A 225 -0.93 21.39 39.92
N ASP A 226 -2.17 21.26 39.46
CA ASP A 226 -3.31 22.04 39.97
C ASP A 226 -4.21 21.13 40.79
N THR A 227 -3.72 20.80 41.98
CA THR A 227 -4.55 20.19 43.04
C THR A 227 -5.48 21.25 43.65
N ALA A 228 -6.66 21.42 43.07
CA ALA A 228 -7.73 22.18 43.70
C ALA A 228 -8.39 21.35 44.79
N ASP A 229 -8.08 21.70 46.03
CA ASP A 229 -8.81 21.32 47.26
C ASP A 229 -10.27 21.77 47.12
N THR A 230 -11.20 20.83 47.02
CA THR A 230 -12.63 21.09 47.22
C THR A 230 -12.99 20.66 48.63
N GLU A 231 -13.05 21.63 49.53
CA GLU A 231 -13.71 21.46 50.82
C GLU A 231 -15.20 21.11 50.65
N VAL A 232 -15.59 19.99 51.21
CA VAL A 232 -16.99 19.59 51.34
C VAL A 232 -17.56 20.21 52.63
N GLU A 233 -18.36 21.26 52.50
CA GLU A 233 -19.20 21.72 53.63
C GLU A 233 -20.34 20.73 53.88
N ASP A 234 -20.30 20.15 55.08
CA ASP A 234 -21.36 19.36 55.71
C ASP A 234 -22.39 20.34 56.30
N THR A 235 -23.59 20.38 55.75
CA THR A 235 -24.76 21.01 56.42
C THR A 235 -25.85 19.99 56.68
N SER A 236 -25.72 19.30 57.80
CA SER A 236 -26.87 18.66 58.49
C SER A 236 -27.63 19.74 59.27
N SER A 237 -28.89 19.94 59.00
CA SER A 237 -29.92 20.25 60.03
C SER A 237 -31.29 20.55 59.39
N GLY A 238 -32.30 19.87 59.83
CA GLY A 238 -33.70 20.23 59.69
C GLY A 238 -34.61 19.14 59.19
#